data_5d5f757a90dfcc3da4f2d62c12b6bf18
#
_entry.id   5d5f757a90dfcc3da4f2d62c12b6bf18
#
_cell.length_a   1.000
_cell.length_b   1.000
_cell.length_c   1.000
_cell.angle_alpha   90.00
_cell.angle_beta   90.00
_cell.angle_gamma   90.00
#
_symmetry.space_group_name_H-M   'P 1'
#
loop_
_entity.id
_entity.type
_entity.pdbx_description
1 polymer ?
#
loop_
_entity_poly.entity_id
_entity_poly.type
_entity_poly.pdbx_seq_one_letter_code
_entity_poly.pdbx_strand_id
1 'polypeptide(L)'
;FDPEFSQPELSVDSRLLMKNTVNLIQDSFADAAISPTHWQAATYAPHMRQKITVVHDGIDTQQIRPDPQARLSLADGKSWSANDELVTFVSRNLEPYRGYHVFMRALPALLRLRPHAQVLIVGADGVSYGAKPPGPDSWKQVFINEVRGKISDADWQRVHFLGRLSYPQFLTMLQISRVHVYLTYPFVLSWSLIEAMSSGCAILASDTAPVREVIIEGKTGRLVPFFDPQAWAQ
;
A
#
# COMPACT_ATOMS: atom_id res chain seq x y z
N PHE A 1 15.86 1.46 3.03
CA PHE A 1 16.49 2.41 2.08
C PHE A 1 16.37 1.83 0.67
N ASP A 2 15.78 2.59 -0.24
CA ASP A 2 15.67 2.21 -1.66
C ASP A 2 16.71 3.00 -2.45
N PRO A 3 17.74 2.36 -3.01
CA PRO A 3 18.81 3.04 -3.70
C PRO A 3 18.34 3.73 -5.00
N GLU A 4 17.22 3.32 -5.58
CA GLU A 4 16.67 3.91 -6.80
C GLU A 4 16.05 5.31 -6.54
N PHE A 5 15.47 5.53 -5.35
CA PHE A 5 14.74 6.76 -5.03
C PHE A 5 15.31 7.57 -3.87
N SER A 6 16.35 7.07 -3.22
CA SER A 6 16.99 7.73 -2.09
C SER A 6 18.36 8.25 -2.52
N GLN A 7 18.52 9.55 -2.61
CA GLN A 7 19.83 10.15 -2.81
C GLN A 7 20.39 10.63 -1.48
N PRO A 8 21.65 10.26 -1.12
CA PRO A 8 22.31 10.79 0.05
C PRO A 8 22.73 12.24 -0.24
N GLU A 9 21.96 13.19 0.24
CA GLU A 9 22.29 14.62 0.20
C GLU A 9 22.45 15.15 1.62
N LEU A 10 23.51 15.94 1.86
CA LEU A 10 23.71 16.67 3.11
C LEU A 10 22.50 17.50 3.55
N SER A 11 21.73 18.01 2.59
CA SER A 11 20.47 18.73 2.84
C SER A 11 19.37 17.84 3.41
N VAL A 12 19.35 16.54 3.08
CA VAL A 12 18.41 15.56 3.64
C VAL A 12 18.77 15.26 5.08
N ASP A 13 20.06 15.04 5.38
CA ASP A 13 20.55 14.76 6.73
C ASP A 13 20.29 15.94 7.67
N SER A 14 20.51 17.16 7.21
CA SER A 14 20.21 18.38 7.99
C SER A 14 18.73 18.52 8.30
N ARG A 15 17.86 18.23 7.32
CA ARG A 15 16.40 18.27 7.52
C ARG A 15 15.92 17.17 8.47
N LEU A 16 16.51 15.98 8.39
CA LEU A 16 16.21 14.88 9.31
C LEU A 16 16.65 15.21 10.74
N LEU A 17 17.84 15.81 10.91
CA LEU A 17 18.32 16.24 12.20
C LEU A 17 17.40 17.31 12.82
N MET A 18 16.98 18.29 12.05
CA MET A 18 16.03 19.32 12.49
C MET A 18 14.71 18.71 12.92
N LYS A 19 14.13 17.80 12.10
CA LYS A 19 12.90 17.06 12.43
C LYS A 19 13.03 16.25 13.72
N ASN A 20 14.14 15.53 13.86
CA ASN A 20 14.39 14.72 15.06
C ASN A 20 14.57 15.61 16.30
N THR A 21 15.21 16.77 16.18
CA THR A 21 15.33 17.74 17.26
C THR A 21 13.98 18.26 17.72
N VAL A 22 13.10 18.63 16.78
CA VAL A 22 11.73 19.06 17.11
C VAL A 22 10.95 17.96 17.81
N ASN A 23 11.02 16.71 17.29
CA ASN A 23 10.39 15.56 17.92
C ASN A 23 10.90 15.34 19.34
N LEU A 24 12.23 15.37 19.57
CA LEU A 24 12.83 15.22 20.91
C LEU A 24 12.35 16.29 21.89
N ILE A 25 12.19 17.52 21.44
CA ILE A 25 11.66 18.61 22.27
C ILE A 25 10.19 18.32 22.63
N GLN A 26 9.35 18.00 21.66
CA GLN A 26 7.95 17.65 21.89
C GLN A 26 7.80 16.45 22.84
N ASP A 27 8.58 15.42 22.60
CA ASP A 27 8.60 14.21 23.42
C ASP A 27 8.99 14.49 24.88
N SER A 28 9.85 15.49 25.13
CA SER A 28 10.25 15.88 26.48
C SER A 28 9.11 16.46 27.30
N PHE A 29 8.13 17.08 26.64
CA PHE A 29 6.95 17.68 27.28
C PHE A 29 5.74 16.74 27.35
N ALA A 30 5.79 15.58 26.66
CA ALA A 30 4.70 14.62 26.68
C ALA A 30 4.69 13.80 27.97
N ASP A 31 3.56 13.73 28.66
CA ASP A 31 3.36 12.85 29.83
C ASP A 31 3.17 11.39 29.41
N ALA A 32 2.44 11.16 28.31
CA ALA A 32 2.18 9.83 27.72
C ALA A 32 2.11 9.94 26.20
N ALA A 33 2.30 8.81 25.52
CA ALA A 33 2.23 8.74 24.06
C ALA A 33 1.57 7.42 23.61
N ILE A 34 1.02 7.43 22.41
CA ILE A 34 0.43 6.25 21.76
C ILE A 34 1.17 6.00 20.44
N SER A 35 1.40 4.73 20.13
CA SER A 35 1.94 4.30 18.84
C SER A 35 1.08 3.19 18.26
N PRO A 36 0.79 3.18 16.94
CA PRO A 36 -0.05 2.15 16.34
C PRO A 36 0.65 0.78 16.22
N THR A 37 1.99 0.72 16.30
CA THR A 37 2.74 -0.52 16.19
C THR A 37 3.95 -0.54 17.14
N HIS A 38 4.38 -1.73 17.54
CA HIS A 38 5.62 -1.92 18.30
C HIS A 38 6.84 -1.47 17.51
N TRP A 39 6.86 -1.75 16.20
CA TRP A 39 7.92 -1.28 15.32
C TRP A 39 8.07 0.24 15.37
N GLN A 40 6.96 0.97 15.25
CA GLN A 40 6.99 2.43 15.30
C GLN A 40 7.42 2.93 16.68
N ALA A 41 6.90 2.35 17.76
CA ALA A 41 7.35 2.67 19.12
C ALA A 41 8.86 2.44 19.30
N ALA A 42 9.41 1.38 18.69
CA ALA A 42 10.83 1.07 18.75
C ALA A 42 11.75 2.07 18.04
N THR A 43 11.20 2.93 17.16
CA THR A 43 11.98 4.00 16.51
C THR A 43 12.27 5.19 17.43
N TYR A 44 11.56 5.30 18.56
CA TYR A 44 11.77 6.36 19.53
C TYR A 44 12.95 6.06 20.47
N ALA A 45 13.52 7.10 21.07
CA ALA A 45 14.60 6.99 22.06
C ALA A 45 14.14 6.15 23.28
N PRO A 46 15.05 5.40 23.94
CA PRO A 46 14.69 4.48 25.04
C PRO A 46 13.87 5.12 26.16
N HIS A 47 14.19 6.34 26.55
CA HIS A 47 13.47 7.06 27.62
C HIS A 47 12.02 7.41 27.22
N MET A 48 11.77 7.59 25.93
CA MET A 48 10.41 7.87 25.42
C MET A 48 9.57 6.61 25.31
N ARG A 49 10.18 5.45 24.95
CA ARG A 49 9.47 4.18 24.83
C ARG A 49 8.74 3.79 26.11
N GLN A 50 9.24 4.19 27.27
CA GLN A 50 8.59 3.93 28.57
C GLN A 50 7.24 4.67 28.72
N LYS A 51 7.04 5.76 27.99
CA LYS A 51 5.81 6.55 27.99
C LYS A 51 4.83 6.11 26.90
N ILE A 52 5.24 5.23 25.97
CA ILE A 52 4.45 4.82 24.82
C ILE A 52 3.62 3.59 25.13
N THR A 53 2.31 3.73 24.97
CA THR A 53 1.39 2.59 24.90
C THR A 53 1.15 2.23 23.43
N VAL A 54 1.33 0.96 23.07
CA VAL A 54 1.07 0.51 21.71
C VAL A 54 -0.40 0.14 21.56
N VAL A 55 -1.12 0.93 20.75
CA VAL A 55 -2.54 0.73 20.47
C VAL A 55 -2.78 1.11 19.01
N HIS A 56 -3.21 0.15 18.19
CA HIS A 56 -3.64 0.42 16.83
C HIS A 56 -4.95 1.22 16.83
N ASP A 57 -5.12 2.11 15.85
CA ASP A 57 -6.31 2.97 15.72
C ASP A 57 -7.62 2.17 15.66
N GLY A 58 -7.56 0.93 15.19
CA GLY A 58 -8.72 0.08 15.01
C GLY A 58 -9.54 0.46 13.77
N ILE A 59 -10.53 -0.37 13.50
CA ILE A 59 -11.55 -0.15 12.47
C ILE A 59 -12.90 -0.67 12.97
N ASP A 60 -13.99 -0.19 12.41
CA ASP A 60 -15.33 -0.70 12.71
C ASP A 60 -15.59 -2.01 11.94
N THR A 61 -15.35 -3.14 12.60
CA THR A 61 -15.56 -4.48 12.02
C THR A 61 -17.04 -4.87 11.87
N GLN A 62 -17.96 -4.10 12.41
CA GLN A 62 -19.40 -4.31 12.17
C GLN A 62 -19.79 -3.72 10.80
N GLN A 63 -19.22 -2.60 10.45
CA GLN A 63 -19.42 -1.95 9.16
C GLN A 63 -18.53 -2.55 8.08
N ILE A 64 -17.25 -2.81 8.39
CA ILE A 64 -16.25 -3.32 7.45
C ILE A 64 -16.19 -4.84 7.60
N ARG A 65 -16.93 -5.54 6.76
CA ARG A 65 -17.08 -7.00 6.79
C ARG A 65 -17.29 -7.55 5.37
N PRO A 66 -17.09 -8.85 5.16
CA PRO A 66 -17.40 -9.49 3.87
C PRO A 66 -18.86 -9.27 3.47
N ASP A 67 -19.07 -8.98 2.19
CA ASP A 67 -20.40 -8.95 1.58
C ASP A 67 -20.35 -9.72 0.24
N PRO A 68 -20.91 -10.96 0.20
CA PRO A 68 -20.91 -11.78 -1.02
C PRO A 68 -21.79 -11.22 -2.14
N GLN A 69 -22.64 -10.24 -1.85
CA GLN A 69 -23.50 -9.58 -2.85
C GLN A 69 -22.90 -8.25 -3.33
N ALA A 70 -21.74 -7.84 -2.80
CA ALA A 70 -21.08 -6.60 -3.17
C ALA A 70 -20.81 -6.56 -4.68
N ARG A 71 -21.05 -5.39 -5.28
CA ARG A 71 -20.79 -5.10 -6.69
C ARG A 71 -20.28 -3.69 -6.84
N LEU A 72 -19.12 -3.54 -7.42
CA LEU A 72 -18.57 -2.23 -7.77
C LEU A 72 -19.01 -1.88 -9.20
N SER A 73 -19.74 -0.78 -9.34
CA SER A 73 -20.12 -0.23 -10.65
C SER A 73 -19.60 1.19 -10.78
N LEU A 74 -19.03 1.52 -11.92
CA LEU A 74 -18.51 2.83 -12.24
C LEU A 74 -19.38 3.57 -13.24
N ALA A 75 -19.22 4.88 -13.31
CA ALA A 75 -20.01 5.74 -14.20
C ALA A 75 -19.76 5.44 -15.69
N ASP A 76 -18.62 4.84 -16.04
CA ASP A 76 -18.28 4.42 -17.42
C ASP A 76 -18.93 3.09 -17.84
N GLY A 77 -19.79 2.51 -16.99
CA GLY A 77 -20.52 1.26 -17.24
C GLY A 77 -19.77 0.00 -16.84
N LYS A 78 -18.50 0.08 -16.42
CA LYS A 78 -17.75 -1.07 -15.91
C LYS A 78 -18.31 -1.52 -14.57
N SER A 79 -18.34 -2.83 -14.37
CA SER A 79 -18.85 -3.43 -13.13
C SER A 79 -18.10 -4.72 -12.81
N TRP A 80 -17.81 -4.93 -11.52
CA TRP A 80 -17.15 -6.13 -11.00
C TRP A 80 -17.87 -6.64 -9.76
N SER A 81 -17.70 -7.93 -9.47
CA SER A 81 -18.28 -8.63 -8.33
C SER A 81 -17.28 -9.64 -7.76
N ALA A 82 -17.63 -10.30 -6.67
CA ALA A 82 -16.79 -11.36 -6.07
C ALA A 82 -16.59 -12.60 -6.98
N ASN A 83 -17.36 -12.72 -8.09
CA ASN A 83 -17.19 -13.80 -9.07
C ASN A 83 -16.02 -13.54 -10.04
N ASP A 84 -15.56 -12.31 -10.13
CA ASP A 84 -14.43 -11.94 -10.98
C ASP A 84 -13.12 -12.24 -10.26
N GLU A 85 -12.07 -12.57 -11.01
CA GLU A 85 -10.74 -12.76 -10.48
C GLU A 85 -10.07 -11.38 -10.32
N LEU A 86 -10.27 -10.75 -9.16
CA LEU A 86 -9.84 -9.38 -8.92
C LEU A 86 -8.57 -9.33 -8.07
N VAL A 87 -7.56 -8.66 -8.59
CA VAL A 87 -6.36 -8.24 -7.86
C VAL A 87 -6.45 -6.73 -7.64
N THR A 88 -6.37 -6.30 -6.39
CA THR A 88 -6.51 -4.89 -6.04
C THR A 88 -5.23 -4.33 -5.42
N PHE A 89 -4.90 -3.11 -5.79
CA PHE A 89 -3.81 -2.32 -5.20
C PHE A 89 -4.35 -0.93 -4.84
N VAL A 90 -4.05 -0.48 -3.62
CA VAL A 90 -4.51 0.82 -3.11
C VAL A 90 -3.37 1.62 -2.53
N SER A 91 -3.29 2.88 -2.94
CA SER A 91 -2.40 3.87 -2.33
C SER A 91 -3.06 5.25 -2.38
N ARG A 92 -2.72 6.15 -1.45
CA ARG A 92 -3.19 7.54 -1.50
C ARG A 92 -2.75 8.22 -2.80
N ASN A 93 -1.49 8.07 -3.14
CA ASN A 93 -0.89 8.47 -4.41
C ASN A 93 -0.07 7.32 -4.96
N LEU A 94 -0.03 7.19 -6.30
CA LEU A 94 0.68 6.12 -7.01
C LEU A 94 2.16 6.50 -7.10
N GLU A 95 2.89 6.29 -6.00
CA GLU A 95 4.30 6.66 -5.82
C GLU A 95 5.14 5.50 -5.28
N PRO A 96 6.48 5.53 -5.38
CA PRO A 96 7.37 4.45 -4.92
C PRO A 96 7.21 4.10 -3.44
N TYR A 97 6.91 5.07 -2.58
CA TYR A 97 6.88 4.89 -1.12
C TYR A 97 5.93 3.78 -0.65
N ARG A 98 4.84 3.58 -1.37
CA ARG A 98 3.86 2.50 -1.15
C ARG A 98 3.99 1.38 -2.20
N GLY A 99 5.18 1.21 -2.78
CA GLY A 99 5.51 0.07 -3.63
C GLY A 99 4.84 0.06 -5.00
N TYR A 100 4.27 1.18 -5.46
CA TYR A 100 3.61 1.23 -6.76
C TYR A 100 4.53 0.77 -7.91
N HIS A 101 5.81 1.15 -7.90
CA HIS A 101 6.80 0.72 -8.87
C HIS A 101 7.01 -0.80 -8.87
N VAL A 102 7.07 -1.42 -7.70
CA VAL A 102 7.22 -2.88 -7.57
C VAL A 102 5.98 -3.58 -8.13
N PHE A 103 4.79 -3.10 -7.77
CA PHE A 103 3.53 -3.63 -8.29
C PHE A 103 3.45 -3.54 -9.82
N MET A 104 3.78 -2.38 -10.39
CA MET A 104 3.80 -2.20 -11.83
C MET A 104 4.80 -3.14 -12.52
N ARG A 105 5.98 -3.33 -11.95
CA ARG A 105 7.00 -4.25 -12.49
C ARG A 105 6.58 -5.73 -12.38
N ALA A 106 5.69 -6.07 -11.46
CA ALA A 106 5.11 -7.41 -11.35
C ALA A 106 4.00 -7.67 -12.39
N LEU A 107 3.28 -6.62 -12.86
CA LEU A 107 2.13 -6.75 -13.76
C LEU A 107 2.38 -7.59 -15.02
N PRO A 108 3.49 -7.46 -15.77
CA PRO A 108 3.68 -8.25 -16.98
C PRO A 108 3.71 -9.76 -16.72
N ALA A 109 4.26 -10.18 -15.58
CA ALA A 109 4.29 -11.59 -15.18
C ALA A 109 2.92 -12.04 -14.62
N LEU A 110 2.31 -11.24 -13.76
CA LEU A 110 0.98 -11.48 -13.20
C LEU A 110 -0.06 -11.71 -14.31
N LEU A 111 -0.15 -10.84 -15.28
CA LEU A 111 -1.13 -10.91 -16.37
C LEU A 111 -0.94 -12.15 -17.27
N ARG A 112 0.32 -12.62 -17.44
CA ARG A 112 0.61 -13.86 -18.15
C ARG A 112 0.22 -15.10 -17.34
N LEU A 113 0.52 -15.11 -16.05
CA LEU A 113 0.23 -16.24 -15.15
C LEU A 113 -1.27 -16.37 -14.85
N ARG A 114 -2.00 -15.25 -14.84
CA ARG A 114 -3.42 -15.19 -14.52
C ARG A 114 -4.20 -14.53 -15.68
N PRO A 115 -4.51 -15.27 -16.76
CA PRO A 115 -5.11 -14.71 -17.98
C PRO A 115 -6.55 -14.18 -17.79
N HIS A 116 -7.21 -14.51 -16.68
CA HIS A 116 -8.57 -14.04 -16.36
C HIS A 116 -8.57 -12.92 -15.30
N ALA A 117 -7.45 -12.67 -14.65
CA ALA A 117 -7.37 -11.65 -13.60
C ALA A 117 -7.63 -10.24 -14.16
N GLN A 118 -8.46 -9.49 -13.44
CA GLN A 118 -8.65 -8.04 -13.61
C GLN A 118 -7.90 -7.32 -12.50
N VAL A 119 -7.17 -6.29 -12.83
CA VAL A 119 -6.34 -5.53 -11.88
C VAL A 119 -6.94 -4.16 -11.65
N LEU A 120 -7.34 -3.87 -10.41
CA LEU A 120 -7.90 -2.58 -10.03
C LEU A 120 -6.87 -1.79 -9.22
N ILE A 121 -6.47 -0.65 -9.72
CA ILE A 121 -5.46 0.22 -9.11
C ILE A 121 -6.13 1.52 -8.66
N VAL A 122 -6.11 1.77 -7.35
CA VAL A 122 -6.70 2.96 -6.73
C VAL A 122 -5.60 3.85 -6.17
N GLY A 123 -5.64 5.11 -6.54
CA GLY A 123 -4.71 6.13 -6.08
C GLY A 123 -4.70 7.35 -6.98
N ALA A 124 -4.30 8.48 -6.43
CA ALA A 124 -4.14 9.72 -7.19
C ALA A 124 -2.72 9.83 -7.79
N ASP A 125 -2.55 10.79 -8.69
CA ASP A 125 -1.31 11.01 -9.43
C ASP A 125 -0.31 11.93 -8.71
N GLY A 126 -0.61 12.32 -7.45
CA GLY A 126 0.24 13.18 -6.63
C GLY A 126 1.38 12.45 -5.92
N VAL A 127 1.99 13.15 -4.97
CA VAL A 127 3.03 12.63 -4.08
C VAL A 127 2.62 12.92 -2.63
N SER A 128 2.76 11.94 -1.74
CA SER A 128 2.44 12.08 -0.30
C SER A 128 3.69 12.06 0.57
N TYR A 129 4.59 11.14 0.32
CA TYR A 129 5.69 10.80 1.24
C TYR A 129 7.07 10.90 0.58
N GLY A 130 7.17 10.58 -0.70
CA GLY A 130 8.42 10.59 -1.46
C GLY A 130 8.72 11.93 -2.14
N ALA A 131 9.78 11.96 -2.92
CA ALA A 131 10.09 13.06 -3.83
C ALA A 131 9.22 12.98 -5.09
N LYS A 132 9.04 14.11 -5.77
CA LYS A 132 8.46 14.13 -7.11
C LYS A 132 9.38 13.41 -8.10
N PRO A 133 8.83 12.81 -9.18
CA PRO A 133 9.67 12.25 -10.24
C PRO A 133 10.50 13.34 -10.90
N PRO A 134 11.67 12.98 -11.46
CA PRO A 134 12.42 13.91 -12.30
C PRO A 134 11.66 14.10 -13.61
N GLY A 135 11.23 15.33 -13.90
CA GLY A 135 10.51 15.65 -15.13
C GLY A 135 9.02 15.97 -14.95
N PRO A 136 8.27 16.12 -16.04
CA PRO A 136 6.88 16.58 -16.02
C PRO A 136 5.86 15.49 -15.66
N ASP A 137 6.23 14.22 -15.84
CA ASP A 137 5.31 13.09 -15.62
C ASP A 137 5.05 12.84 -14.15
N SER A 138 3.88 12.26 -13.82
CA SER A 138 3.63 11.69 -12.50
C SER A 138 4.34 10.34 -12.35
N TRP A 139 4.59 9.90 -11.12
CA TRP A 139 5.10 8.54 -10.87
C TRP A 139 4.22 7.46 -11.51
N LYS A 140 2.91 7.66 -11.52
CA LYS A 140 2.00 6.78 -12.24
C LYS A 140 2.39 6.63 -13.70
N GLN A 141 2.61 7.74 -14.40
CA GLN A 141 2.95 7.72 -15.82
C GLN A 141 4.35 7.15 -16.07
N VAL A 142 5.32 7.48 -15.23
CA VAL A 142 6.69 6.93 -15.31
C VAL A 142 6.65 5.39 -15.33
N PHE A 143 5.95 4.77 -14.37
CA PHE A 143 5.89 3.30 -14.30
C PHE A 143 4.95 2.67 -15.32
N ILE A 144 3.91 3.36 -15.78
CA ILE A 144 3.15 2.93 -16.96
C ILE A 144 4.09 2.83 -18.16
N ASN A 145 4.87 3.88 -18.44
CA ASN A 145 5.79 3.91 -19.57
C ASN A 145 6.86 2.81 -19.47
N GLU A 146 7.35 2.51 -18.26
CA GLU A 146 8.35 1.46 -18.02
C GLU A 146 7.85 0.05 -18.40
N VAL A 147 6.58 -0.25 -18.13
CA VAL A 147 6.04 -1.61 -18.27
C VAL A 147 5.14 -1.80 -19.48
N ARG A 148 4.59 -0.74 -20.04
CA ARG A 148 3.57 -0.80 -21.11
C ARG A 148 4.02 -1.63 -22.32
N GLY A 149 5.26 -1.47 -22.76
CA GLY A 149 5.82 -2.23 -23.87
C GLY A 149 6.06 -3.72 -23.59
N LYS A 150 5.91 -4.16 -22.34
CA LYS A 150 6.06 -5.56 -21.90
C LYS A 150 4.73 -6.29 -21.77
N ILE A 151 3.60 -5.62 -22.00
CA ILE A 151 2.23 -6.10 -21.82
C ILE A 151 1.49 -5.94 -23.15
N SER A 152 0.83 -7.00 -23.63
CA SER A 152 0.01 -6.94 -24.84
C SER A 152 -1.17 -5.99 -24.67
N ASP A 153 -1.72 -5.47 -25.78
CA ASP A 153 -2.89 -4.60 -25.71
C ASP A 153 -4.12 -5.30 -25.10
N ALA A 154 -4.29 -6.59 -25.40
CA ALA A 154 -5.36 -7.40 -24.83
C ALA A 154 -5.20 -7.52 -23.29
N ASP A 155 -4.00 -7.76 -22.80
CA ASP A 155 -3.73 -7.86 -21.36
C ASP A 155 -3.84 -6.51 -20.68
N TRP A 156 -3.43 -5.43 -21.34
CA TRP A 156 -3.52 -4.09 -20.78
C TRP A 156 -4.97 -3.64 -20.54
N GLN A 157 -5.93 -4.12 -21.34
CA GLN A 157 -7.35 -3.85 -21.12
C GLN A 157 -7.88 -4.40 -19.79
N ARG A 158 -7.17 -5.31 -19.16
CA ARG A 158 -7.48 -5.88 -17.84
C ARG A 158 -6.91 -5.06 -16.67
N VAL A 159 -6.18 -3.97 -16.94
CA VAL A 159 -5.60 -3.07 -15.92
C VAL A 159 -6.41 -1.79 -15.86
N HIS A 160 -7.04 -1.53 -14.70
CA HIS A 160 -7.96 -0.43 -14.51
C HIS A 160 -7.45 0.53 -13.46
N PHE A 161 -7.14 1.75 -13.88
CA PHE A 161 -6.78 2.85 -12.99
C PHE A 161 -8.05 3.61 -12.60
N LEU A 162 -8.48 3.45 -11.36
CA LEU A 162 -9.77 3.98 -10.88
C LEU A 162 -9.65 5.40 -10.29
N GLY A 163 -8.42 5.93 -10.18
CA GLY A 163 -8.22 7.21 -9.51
C GLY A 163 -8.58 7.13 -8.02
N ARG A 164 -9.22 8.17 -7.49
CA ARG A 164 -9.77 8.17 -6.12
C ARG A 164 -11.20 7.66 -6.14
N LEU A 165 -11.47 6.70 -5.28
CA LEU A 165 -12.82 6.22 -5.01
C LEU A 165 -13.43 6.96 -3.81
N SER A 166 -14.75 7.07 -3.76
CA SER A 166 -15.45 7.39 -2.51
C SER A 166 -15.25 6.25 -1.50
N TYR A 167 -15.35 6.56 -0.20
CA TYR A 167 -15.13 5.53 0.83
C TYR A 167 -16.07 4.32 0.69
N PRO A 168 -17.38 4.48 0.41
CA PRO A 168 -18.24 3.32 0.14
C PRO A 168 -17.79 2.49 -1.07
N GLN A 169 -17.37 3.13 -2.17
CA GLN A 169 -16.85 2.40 -3.33
C GLN A 169 -15.54 1.66 -3.03
N PHE A 170 -14.67 2.27 -2.22
CA PHE A 170 -13.44 1.64 -1.77
C PHE A 170 -13.72 0.38 -0.92
N LEU A 171 -14.65 0.45 0.05
CA LEU A 171 -15.05 -0.73 0.82
C LEU A 171 -15.67 -1.81 -0.06
N THR A 172 -16.56 -1.43 -0.98
CA THR A 172 -17.14 -2.37 -1.95
C THR A 172 -16.05 -3.05 -2.79
N MET A 173 -15.04 -2.30 -3.23
CA MET A 173 -13.91 -2.87 -3.98
C MET A 173 -13.13 -3.89 -3.14
N LEU A 174 -12.90 -3.63 -1.85
CA LEU A 174 -12.27 -4.60 -0.97
C LEU A 174 -13.13 -5.85 -0.79
N GLN A 175 -14.44 -5.70 -0.60
CA GLN A 175 -15.37 -6.82 -0.42
C GLN A 175 -15.43 -7.77 -1.63
N ILE A 176 -15.19 -7.26 -2.84
CA ILE A 176 -15.13 -8.09 -4.06
C ILE A 176 -13.71 -8.53 -4.43
N SER A 177 -12.68 -8.04 -3.75
CA SER A 177 -11.28 -8.34 -4.05
C SER A 177 -10.93 -9.80 -3.74
N ARG A 178 -10.40 -10.53 -4.72
CA ARG A 178 -9.89 -11.88 -4.50
C ARG A 178 -8.54 -11.84 -3.78
N VAL A 179 -7.65 -10.96 -4.23
CA VAL A 179 -6.34 -10.74 -3.62
C VAL A 179 -6.10 -9.23 -3.49
N HIS A 180 -5.82 -8.78 -2.28
CA HIS A 180 -5.39 -7.41 -2.02
C HIS A 180 -3.89 -7.35 -1.85
N VAL A 181 -3.22 -6.59 -2.72
CA VAL A 181 -1.77 -6.38 -2.68
C VAL A 181 -1.45 -5.16 -1.84
N TYR A 182 -0.75 -5.38 -0.73
CA TYR A 182 -0.32 -4.33 0.19
C TYR A 182 1.20 -4.19 0.19
N LEU A 183 1.69 -3.18 -0.48
CA LEU A 183 3.11 -2.85 -0.56
C LEU A 183 3.43 -1.61 0.26
N THR A 184 4.48 -1.67 1.05
CA THR A 184 5.02 -0.52 1.77
C THR A 184 6.47 -0.74 2.16
N TYR A 185 7.29 0.32 2.15
CA TYR A 185 8.52 0.35 2.96
C TYR A 185 8.17 0.19 4.45
N PRO A 186 9.14 -0.11 5.33
CA PRO A 186 8.90 -0.02 6.77
C PRO A 186 8.37 1.37 7.13
N PHE A 187 7.08 1.43 7.42
CA PHE A 187 6.33 2.67 7.67
C PHE A 187 5.10 2.37 8.52
N VAL A 188 4.35 3.40 8.91
CA VAL A 188 3.09 3.22 9.63
C VAL A 188 2.13 2.33 8.83
N LEU A 189 1.49 1.38 9.50
CA LEU A 189 0.45 0.54 8.91
C LEU A 189 -0.70 1.42 8.38
N SER A 190 -1.13 1.13 7.17
CA SER A 190 -2.30 1.80 6.61
C SER A 190 -3.58 1.14 7.11
N TRP A 191 -4.60 1.93 7.37
CA TRP A 191 -5.94 1.42 7.66
C TRP A 191 -6.45 0.50 6.54
N SER A 192 -6.09 0.80 5.28
CA SER A 192 -6.50 -0.03 4.14
C SER A 192 -6.09 -1.50 4.25
N LEU A 193 -4.97 -1.82 4.91
CA LEU A 193 -4.59 -3.22 5.17
C LEU A 193 -5.59 -3.89 6.12
N ILE A 194 -5.90 -3.23 7.23
CA ILE A 194 -6.81 -3.78 8.24
C ILE A 194 -8.25 -3.85 7.69
N GLU A 195 -8.66 -2.86 6.90
CA GLU A 195 -9.95 -2.84 6.21
C GLU A 195 -10.05 -3.98 5.18
N ALA A 196 -8.98 -4.25 4.41
CA ALA A 196 -8.92 -5.38 3.49
C ALA A 196 -9.01 -6.73 4.22
N MET A 197 -8.28 -6.88 5.34
CA MET A 197 -8.38 -8.07 6.19
C MET A 197 -9.80 -8.26 6.71
N SER A 198 -10.43 -7.22 7.23
CA SER A 198 -11.81 -7.26 7.74
C SER A 198 -12.85 -7.51 6.66
N SER A 199 -12.61 -7.06 5.44
CA SER A 199 -13.46 -7.32 4.27
C SER A 199 -13.33 -8.74 3.73
N GLY A 200 -12.39 -9.55 4.25
CA GLY A 200 -12.20 -10.94 3.86
C GLY A 200 -11.29 -11.15 2.65
N CYS A 201 -10.52 -10.16 2.25
CA CYS A 201 -9.54 -10.31 1.17
C CYS A 201 -8.45 -11.32 1.55
N ALA A 202 -7.99 -12.15 0.60
CA ALA A 202 -6.68 -12.75 0.72
C ALA A 202 -5.61 -11.66 0.59
N ILE A 203 -4.72 -11.59 1.58
CA ILE A 203 -3.71 -10.52 1.66
C ILE A 203 -2.37 -11.03 1.14
N LEU A 204 -1.80 -10.31 0.18
CA LEU A 204 -0.42 -10.43 -0.24
C LEU A 204 0.32 -9.16 0.16
N ALA A 205 1.22 -9.23 1.14
CA ALA A 205 1.81 -8.06 1.76
C ALA A 205 3.34 -8.07 1.73
N SER A 206 3.95 -6.87 1.74
CA SER A 206 5.40 -6.75 1.83
C SER A 206 5.94 -7.26 3.16
N ASP A 207 6.99 -8.07 3.09
CA ASP A 207 7.70 -8.61 4.25
C ASP A 207 8.52 -7.53 4.94
N THR A 208 7.83 -6.67 5.70
CA THR A 208 8.43 -5.58 6.47
C THR A 208 8.02 -5.67 7.94
N ALA A 209 8.87 -5.16 8.83
CA ALA A 209 8.67 -5.32 10.27
C ALA A 209 7.29 -4.87 10.77
N PRO A 210 6.74 -3.69 10.39
CA PRO A 210 5.40 -3.30 10.84
C PRO A 210 4.28 -4.18 10.28
N VAL A 211 4.44 -4.75 9.08
CA VAL A 211 3.44 -5.65 8.47
C VAL A 211 3.41 -7.00 9.17
N ARG A 212 4.58 -7.51 9.61
CA ARG A 212 4.68 -8.77 10.39
C ARG A 212 3.97 -8.70 11.74
N GLU A 213 3.63 -7.51 12.24
CA GLU A 213 2.85 -7.39 13.50
C GLU A 213 1.37 -7.81 13.30
N VAL A 214 0.84 -7.76 12.08
CA VAL A 214 -0.56 -8.07 11.78
C VAL A 214 -0.73 -9.24 10.81
N ILE A 215 0.24 -9.47 9.92
CA ILE A 215 0.20 -10.59 8.97
C ILE A 215 1.05 -11.75 9.50
N ILE A 216 0.40 -12.88 9.72
CA ILE A 216 1.02 -14.16 10.05
C ILE A 216 1.12 -14.96 8.76
N GLU A 217 2.35 -15.24 8.30
CA GLU A 217 2.63 -15.97 7.06
C GLU A 217 1.83 -17.26 6.96
N GLY A 218 1.12 -17.44 5.83
CA GLY A 218 0.33 -18.62 5.54
C GLY A 218 -0.96 -18.77 6.36
N LYS A 219 -1.25 -17.84 7.29
CA LYS A 219 -2.45 -17.89 8.14
C LYS A 219 -3.40 -16.71 7.91
N THR A 220 -2.91 -15.47 8.01
CA THR A 220 -3.72 -14.27 7.79
C THR A 220 -3.33 -13.52 6.51
N GLY A 221 -2.35 -14.03 5.77
CA GLY A 221 -1.86 -13.52 4.49
C GLY A 221 -0.56 -14.18 4.10
N ARG A 222 0.02 -13.72 2.99
CA ARG A 222 1.35 -14.10 2.52
C ARG A 222 2.27 -12.89 2.57
N LEU A 223 3.52 -13.12 2.99
CA LEU A 223 4.56 -12.11 3.05
C LEU A 223 5.56 -12.31 1.89
N VAL A 224 5.81 -11.24 1.14
CA VAL A 224 6.70 -11.27 -0.04
C VAL A 224 7.79 -10.22 0.13
N PRO A 225 9.07 -10.54 -0.19
CA PRO A 225 10.13 -9.55 -0.18
C PRO A 225 9.78 -8.33 -1.03
N PHE A 226 9.94 -7.13 -0.46
CA PHE A 226 9.50 -5.89 -1.12
C PHE A 226 10.13 -5.70 -2.50
N PHE A 227 11.43 -5.95 -2.63
CA PHE A 227 12.21 -5.72 -3.86
C PHE A 227 12.24 -6.89 -4.85
N ASP A 228 11.29 -7.82 -4.76
CA ASP A 228 11.21 -8.97 -5.68
C ASP A 228 9.92 -8.95 -6.51
N PRO A 229 9.86 -8.18 -7.62
CA PRO A 229 8.66 -8.12 -8.47
C PRO A 229 8.25 -9.48 -9.05
N GLN A 230 9.17 -10.44 -9.18
CA GLN A 230 8.85 -11.77 -9.69
C GLN A 230 8.05 -12.59 -8.66
N ALA A 231 8.42 -12.51 -7.39
CA ALA A 231 7.70 -13.17 -6.31
C ALA A 231 6.27 -12.59 -6.13
N TRP A 232 6.08 -11.31 -6.43
CA TRP A 232 4.74 -10.67 -6.38
C TRP A 232 3.78 -11.13 -7.47
N ALA A 233 4.28 -11.74 -8.54
CA ALA A 233 3.47 -12.22 -9.66
C ALA A 233 3.00 -13.67 -9.49
N GLN A 234 3.59 -14.44 -8.59
CA GLN A 234 3.31 -15.87 -8.33
C GLN A 234 2.20 -16.07 -7.28
#